data_0016d64ef7409ca0d563afaa6be3766d
#
_entry.id   0016d64ef7409ca0d563afaa6be3766d
#
_cell.length_a   1.000
_cell.length_b   1.000
_cell.length_c   1.000
_cell.angle_alpha   90.00
_cell.angle_beta   90.00
_cell.angle_gamma   90.00
#
_symmetry.space_group_name_H-M   'P 1'
#
loop_
_entity.id
_entity.type
_entity.pdbx_description
1 polymer ?
#
loop_
_entity_poly.entity_id
_entity_poly.type
_entity_poly.pdbx_seq_one_letter_code
_entity_poly.pdbx_strand_id
1 'polypeptide(L)'
;MGRSVANEGFIRALLRKDPFAAYHFYLSDNNQLSILRERLAKEFGGMLRDGRFVLGTHAQLPQALRQYDFHCFHLSDCLLHNSQLAMLRNRYARRIFPVTGCTHTLSYARYMPLFLQQMWAGTSARDVVIATSRAAVGMVSSVFARLGREYGAECNGFALPDIERIPLGIDLSSLPLPDRAARHAVRAGLGAGDNDTILLAFARISHYSKMDLLPLLRAIQRLGRMGIGPETLHLVVAGFMQQGDTTPHVLGGFAKALGIRLHVIPAPSDTERNRLYGAADIFVSPVDNMQETFGLTLLEAGAMGLPVVASDYDGYRDLVVDGETGLLVPTLGPAATLDIDMLSHLVFDTATHLEMAQRTVVDVPALAGALHSLIADPEARRRMGAQAARHVRANYGWETVIGQYLALWDRLNSLPVNESALRSAQHPLRTAYADLFGGYPSAGLTADMQIRWSRSGEAVYRGVEQPVIYEGVADIVDAELLRFMLFSARKGISAGALTVLVADRMRQVERANSSAESGAEIGSGNAESALPDSFEPDPSVSDLSQPATGVTDSPMLECRAQALLLWALKHDFLERIPQ
;
A
#
# COMPACT_ATOMS: atom_id res chain seq x y z
N MET A 1 7.96 3.97 9.40
CA MET A 1 9.08 4.57 8.65
C MET A 1 9.52 3.71 7.48
N GLY A 2 10.02 2.51 7.64
CA GLY A 2 10.56 1.70 6.55
C GLY A 2 9.61 1.49 5.36
N ARG A 3 8.33 1.18 5.61
CA ARG A 3 7.30 1.04 4.57
C ARG A 3 7.13 2.33 3.74
N SER A 4 7.04 3.49 4.40
CA SER A 4 6.86 4.77 3.69
C SER A 4 8.07 5.10 2.82
N VAL A 5 9.30 4.87 3.33
CA VAL A 5 10.54 5.08 2.59
C VAL A 5 10.62 4.14 1.37
N ALA A 6 10.29 2.86 1.55
CA ALA A 6 10.28 1.89 0.46
C ALA A 6 9.27 2.25 -0.63
N ASN A 7 8.04 2.59 -0.25
CA ASN A 7 6.97 2.94 -1.20
C ASN A 7 7.28 4.25 -1.95
N GLU A 8 7.80 5.27 -1.25
CA GLU A 8 8.22 6.52 -1.88
C GLU A 8 9.39 6.28 -2.85
N GLY A 9 10.39 5.49 -2.43
CA GLY A 9 11.51 5.10 -3.28
C GLY A 9 11.07 4.36 -4.54
N PHE A 10 10.13 3.42 -4.40
CA PHE A 10 9.55 2.67 -5.52
C PHE A 10 8.86 3.60 -6.52
N ILE A 11 7.92 4.45 -6.06
CA ILE A 11 7.18 5.36 -6.94
C ILE A 11 8.15 6.31 -7.65
N ARG A 12 9.09 6.90 -6.92
CA ARG A 12 10.09 7.82 -7.47
C ARG A 12 10.95 7.14 -8.54
N ALA A 13 11.37 5.91 -8.30
CA ALA A 13 12.17 5.15 -9.26
C ALA A 13 11.38 4.76 -10.50
N LEU A 14 10.12 4.34 -10.34
CA LEU A 14 9.22 4.01 -11.45
C LEU A 14 8.97 5.25 -12.33
N LEU A 15 8.70 6.40 -11.73
CA LEU A 15 8.48 7.65 -12.46
C LEU A 15 9.76 8.17 -13.16
N ARG A 16 10.95 7.96 -12.57
CA ARG A 16 12.23 8.28 -13.22
C ARG A 16 12.55 7.35 -14.40
N LYS A 17 12.19 6.07 -14.29
CA LYS A 17 12.33 5.10 -15.39
C LYS A 17 11.38 5.39 -16.53
N ASP A 18 10.22 5.93 -16.20
CA ASP A 18 9.17 6.40 -17.10
C ASP A 18 8.70 5.39 -18.18
N PRO A 19 8.32 4.16 -17.82
CA PRO A 19 7.97 3.13 -18.80
C PRO A 19 6.56 3.25 -19.37
N PHE A 20 5.67 4.08 -18.81
CA PHE A 20 4.25 4.14 -19.15
C PHE A 20 3.84 5.50 -19.71
N ALA A 21 2.84 5.52 -20.57
CA ALA A 21 2.28 6.75 -21.13
C ALA A 21 1.59 7.63 -20.08
N ALA A 22 0.94 7.02 -19.08
CA ALA A 22 0.26 7.73 -18.00
C ALA A 22 0.31 6.94 -16.68
N TYR A 23 0.15 7.67 -15.57
CA TYR A 23 0.16 7.14 -14.21
C TYR A 23 -1.09 7.60 -13.49
N HIS A 24 -1.85 6.65 -12.97
CA HIS A 24 -3.09 6.90 -12.27
C HIS A 24 -2.92 6.69 -10.76
N PHE A 25 -3.41 7.64 -9.97
CA PHE A 25 -3.40 7.57 -8.52
C PHE A 25 -4.82 7.77 -7.99
N TYR A 26 -5.30 6.81 -7.21
CA TYR A 26 -6.62 6.89 -6.57
C TYR A 26 -6.45 6.86 -5.06
N LEU A 27 -6.93 7.91 -4.38
CA LEU A 27 -6.79 8.11 -2.94
C LEU A 27 -8.17 8.23 -2.28
N SER A 28 -8.22 8.20 -0.95
CA SER A 28 -9.48 8.22 -0.21
C SER A 28 -10.23 9.54 -0.32
N ASP A 29 -9.52 10.66 -0.42
CA ASP A 29 -10.10 12.00 -0.38
C ASP A 29 -9.29 13.05 -1.15
N ASN A 30 -9.93 14.21 -1.40
CA ASN A 30 -9.35 15.31 -2.16
C ASN A 30 -8.16 15.99 -1.43
N ASN A 31 -8.09 15.94 -0.10
CA ASN A 31 -6.98 16.51 0.64
C ASN A 31 -5.69 15.72 0.37
N GLN A 32 -5.77 14.38 0.40
CA GLN A 32 -4.64 13.53 0.04
C GLN A 32 -4.22 13.72 -1.43
N LEU A 33 -5.17 13.92 -2.34
CA LEU A 33 -4.87 14.23 -3.75
C LEU A 33 -4.13 15.56 -3.90
N SER A 34 -4.53 16.61 -3.15
CA SER A 34 -3.83 17.90 -3.15
C SER A 34 -2.38 17.75 -2.69
N ILE A 35 -2.16 17.05 -1.58
CA ILE A 35 -0.81 16.78 -1.05
C ILE A 35 0.04 16.01 -2.07
N LEU A 36 -0.55 14.98 -2.70
CA LEU A 36 0.17 14.23 -3.74
C LEU A 36 0.50 15.10 -4.94
N ARG A 37 -0.43 15.92 -5.42
CA ARG A 37 -0.23 16.85 -6.54
C ARG A 37 0.93 17.83 -6.26
N GLU A 38 1.01 18.38 -5.07
CA GLU A 38 2.12 19.26 -4.68
C GLU A 38 3.47 18.54 -4.69
N ARG A 39 3.53 17.32 -4.20
CA ARG A 39 4.75 16.49 -4.24
C ARG A 39 5.16 16.16 -5.67
N LEU A 40 4.22 15.76 -6.53
CA LEU A 40 4.48 15.48 -7.94
C LEU A 40 4.91 16.74 -8.69
N ALA A 41 4.31 17.89 -8.41
CA ALA A 41 4.70 19.16 -9.03
C ALA A 41 6.15 19.54 -8.71
N LYS A 42 6.60 19.27 -7.49
CA LYS A 42 7.96 19.59 -7.04
C LYS A 42 9.04 18.75 -7.73
N GLU A 43 8.80 17.47 -7.95
CA GLU A 43 9.82 16.53 -8.46
C GLU A 43 9.59 16.16 -9.94
N PHE A 44 8.33 16.09 -10.39
CA PHE A 44 7.91 15.64 -11.72
C PHE A 44 6.99 16.66 -12.42
N GLY A 45 7.26 17.96 -12.23
CA GLY A 45 6.41 19.04 -12.75
C GLY A 45 6.26 19.03 -14.27
N GLY A 46 7.23 18.50 -15.04
CA GLY A 46 7.11 18.27 -16.48
C GLY A 46 5.95 17.30 -16.79
N MET A 47 6.02 16.09 -16.26
CA MET A 47 4.98 15.07 -16.46
C MET A 47 3.60 15.51 -16.01
N LEU A 48 3.52 16.35 -14.95
CA LEU A 48 2.26 16.91 -14.48
C LEU A 48 1.65 17.91 -15.49
N ARG A 49 2.47 18.78 -16.07
CA ARG A 49 2.03 19.72 -17.13
C ARG A 49 1.61 19.02 -18.41
N ASP A 50 2.27 17.92 -18.74
CA ASP A 50 1.98 17.12 -19.93
C ASP A 50 0.75 16.21 -19.75
N GLY A 51 0.02 16.33 -18.62
CA GLY A 51 -1.19 15.57 -18.34
C GLY A 51 -0.99 14.07 -18.10
N ARG A 52 0.24 13.64 -17.80
CA ARG A 52 0.60 12.23 -17.63
C ARG A 52 0.17 11.65 -16.27
N PHE A 53 -0.28 12.48 -15.34
CA PHE A 53 -0.83 12.07 -14.05
C PHE A 53 -2.34 12.24 -14.02
N VAL A 54 -3.05 11.13 -13.82
CA VAL A 54 -4.49 11.12 -13.56
C VAL A 54 -4.68 10.92 -12.06
N LEU A 55 -5.25 11.92 -11.39
CA LEU A 55 -5.46 11.95 -9.95
C LEU A 55 -6.96 11.89 -9.66
N GLY A 56 -7.41 10.89 -8.95
CA GLY A 56 -8.82 10.68 -8.62
C GLY A 56 -9.04 10.11 -7.22
N THR A 57 -10.27 10.20 -6.76
CA THR A 57 -10.69 9.52 -5.53
C THR A 57 -11.06 8.05 -5.81
N HIS A 58 -11.12 7.22 -4.76
CA HIS A 58 -11.57 5.83 -4.87
C HIS A 58 -12.98 5.71 -5.50
N ALA A 59 -13.86 6.69 -5.30
CA ALA A 59 -15.20 6.71 -5.89
C ALA A 59 -15.19 6.81 -7.42
N GLN A 60 -14.16 7.41 -8.00
CA GLN A 60 -14.01 7.58 -9.46
C GLN A 60 -13.37 6.35 -10.14
N LEU A 61 -12.81 5.41 -9.36
CA LEU A 61 -12.13 4.24 -9.91
C LEU A 61 -13.02 3.36 -10.82
N PRO A 62 -14.30 3.06 -10.52
CA PRO A 62 -15.15 2.28 -11.42
C PRO A 62 -15.32 2.90 -12.80
N GLN A 63 -15.43 4.23 -12.88
CA GLN A 63 -15.52 4.96 -14.15
C GLN A 63 -14.18 4.89 -14.90
N ALA A 64 -13.08 5.14 -14.22
CA ALA A 64 -11.74 5.07 -14.81
C ALA A 64 -11.42 3.68 -15.36
N LEU A 65 -11.84 2.61 -14.67
CA LEU A 65 -11.66 1.22 -15.13
C LEU A 65 -12.40 0.92 -16.44
N ARG A 66 -13.51 1.62 -16.71
CA ARG A 66 -14.24 1.53 -17.99
C ARG A 66 -13.60 2.37 -19.09
N GLN A 67 -13.03 3.52 -18.71
CA GLN A 67 -12.51 4.52 -19.65
C GLN A 67 -11.11 4.18 -20.15
N TYR A 68 -10.22 3.72 -19.26
CA TYR A 68 -8.81 3.53 -19.55
C TYR A 68 -8.42 2.05 -19.63
N ASP A 69 -7.43 1.75 -20.49
CA ASP A 69 -6.78 0.44 -20.55
C ASP A 69 -5.54 0.45 -19.66
N PHE A 70 -5.64 -0.17 -18.49
CA PHE A 70 -4.53 -0.28 -17.55
C PHE A 70 -3.56 -1.41 -17.96
N HIS A 71 -2.26 -1.14 -17.87
CA HIS A 71 -1.23 -2.16 -18.01
C HIS A 71 -1.16 -3.05 -16.76
N CYS A 72 -1.17 -2.43 -15.58
CA CYS A 72 -1.22 -3.08 -14.28
C CYS A 72 -1.80 -2.13 -13.23
N PHE A 73 -2.19 -2.68 -12.09
CA PHE A 73 -2.45 -1.91 -10.89
C PHE A 73 -1.57 -2.45 -9.76
N HIS A 74 -0.68 -1.61 -9.24
CA HIS A 74 0.22 -1.98 -8.18
C HIS A 74 -0.16 -1.27 -6.87
N LEU A 75 -0.30 -2.06 -5.82
CA LEU A 75 -0.60 -1.57 -4.48
C LEU A 75 0.66 -1.59 -3.61
N SER A 76 0.85 -0.53 -2.86
CA SER A 76 1.96 -0.42 -1.90
C SER A 76 1.85 -1.39 -0.70
N ASP A 77 0.82 -2.22 -0.68
CA ASP A 77 0.52 -3.22 0.34
C ASP A 77 -0.24 -4.37 -0.31
N CYS A 78 0.10 -5.61 0.04
CA CYS A 78 -0.52 -6.78 -0.55
C CYS A 78 -1.82 -7.22 0.15
N LEU A 79 -2.28 -6.54 1.20
CA LEU A 79 -3.34 -7.04 2.06
C LEU A 79 -4.64 -6.25 1.97
N LEU A 80 -4.56 -4.90 1.99
CA LEU A 80 -5.73 -4.07 2.33
C LEU A 80 -6.77 -3.99 1.22
N HIS A 81 -6.38 -3.92 -0.05
CA HIS A 81 -7.29 -3.60 -1.16
C HIS A 81 -7.18 -4.50 -2.38
N ASN A 82 -6.33 -5.54 -2.35
CA ASN A 82 -6.08 -6.38 -3.52
C ASN A 82 -7.34 -7.10 -4.02
N SER A 83 -8.09 -7.72 -3.11
CA SER A 83 -9.32 -8.44 -3.48
C SER A 83 -10.43 -7.50 -3.95
N GLN A 84 -10.57 -6.32 -3.32
CA GLN A 84 -11.55 -5.30 -3.73
C GLN A 84 -11.20 -4.73 -5.12
N LEU A 85 -9.92 -4.48 -5.38
CA LEU A 85 -9.48 -4.02 -6.71
C LEU A 85 -9.66 -5.10 -7.78
N ALA A 86 -9.37 -6.37 -7.46
CA ALA A 86 -9.64 -7.49 -8.37
C ALA A 86 -11.14 -7.61 -8.67
N MET A 87 -12.01 -7.44 -7.68
CA MET A 87 -13.46 -7.41 -7.85
C MET A 87 -13.92 -6.26 -8.76
N LEU A 88 -13.42 -5.04 -8.53
CA LEU A 88 -13.72 -3.87 -9.37
C LEU A 88 -13.19 -4.06 -10.80
N ARG A 89 -11.95 -4.55 -10.96
CA ARG A 89 -11.37 -4.90 -12.26
C ARG A 89 -12.25 -5.89 -13.00
N ASN A 90 -12.60 -7.01 -12.38
CA ASN A 90 -13.42 -8.05 -13.02
C ASN A 90 -14.78 -7.50 -13.46
N ARG A 91 -15.38 -6.58 -12.70
CA ARG A 91 -16.69 -6.00 -12.98
C ARG A 91 -16.65 -4.89 -14.02
N TYR A 92 -15.66 -4.00 -13.97
CA TYR A 92 -15.70 -2.74 -14.71
C TYR A 92 -14.61 -2.57 -15.77
N ALA A 93 -13.46 -3.22 -15.62
CA ALA A 93 -12.36 -2.99 -16.53
C ALA A 93 -12.60 -3.59 -17.92
N ARG A 94 -12.10 -2.93 -18.94
CA ARG A 94 -12.18 -3.38 -20.34
C ARG A 94 -11.43 -4.69 -20.56
N ARG A 95 -10.34 -4.90 -19.84
CA ARG A 95 -9.52 -6.14 -19.85
C ARG A 95 -9.13 -6.54 -18.44
N ILE A 96 -8.82 -7.81 -18.25
CA ILE A 96 -8.29 -8.33 -16.97
C ILE A 96 -6.80 -8.06 -16.94
N PHE A 97 -6.37 -6.97 -16.32
CA PHE A 97 -4.96 -6.60 -16.14
C PHE A 97 -4.41 -7.15 -14.82
N PRO A 98 -3.06 -7.24 -14.65
CA PRO A 98 -2.43 -7.66 -13.41
C PRO A 98 -2.76 -6.75 -12.21
N VAL A 99 -3.10 -7.35 -11.08
CA VAL A 99 -3.19 -6.69 -9.78
C VAL A 99 -2.09 -7.25 -8.89
N THR A 100 -1.18 -6.40 -8.45
CA THR A 100 -0.04 -6.78 -7.63
C THR A 100 0.03 -5.95 -6.36
N GLY A 101 0.59 -6.52 -5.30
CA GLY A 101 0.82 -5.79 -4.05
C GLY A 101 2.08 -6.31 -3.34
N CYS A 102 2.83 -5.39 -2.73
CA CYS A 102 4.10 -5.71 -2.08
C CYS A 102 3.91 -6.04 -0.60
N THR A 103 4.63 -7.06 -0.10
CA THR A 103 4.68 -7.36 1.33
C THR A 103 5.53 -6.33 2.07
N HIS A 104 5.08 -6.04 3.29
CA HIS A 104 5.86 -5.35 4.31
C HIS A 104 5.89 -6.23 5.57
N THR A 105 5.73 -5.66 6.77
CA THR A 105 5.56 -6.45 7.98
C THR A 105 4.39 -7.43 7.85
N LEU A 106 4.62 -8.70 8.12
CA LEU A 106 3.64 -9.78 7.97
C LEU A 106 3.16 -10.35 9.32
N SER A 107 3.68 -9.86 10.43
CA SER A 107 3.56 -10.46 11.77
C SER A 107 2.30 -10.09 12.56
N TYR A 108 1.38 -9.31 11.99
CA TYR A 108 0.15 -8.93 12.69
C TYR A 108 -0.93 -10.01 12.61
N ALA A 109 -1.50 -10.40 13.75
CA ALA A 109 -2.55 -11.43 13.82
C ALA A 109 -3.76 -11.12 12.93
N ARG A 110 -4.12 -9.84 12.79
CA ARG A 110 -5.22 -9.36 11.93
C ARG A 110 -5.00 -9.59 10.43
N TYR A 111 -3.82 -10.01 9.98
CA TYR A 111 -3.56 -10.22 8.55
C TYR A 111 -4.11 -11.54 8.01
N MET A 112 -4.34 -12.53 8.87
CA MET A 112 -4.92 -13.81 8.44
C MET A 112 -6.26 -13.66 7.70
N PRO A 113 -7.26 -12.90 8.22
CA PRO A 113 -8.50 -12.63 7.47
C PRO A 113 -8.28 -11.87 6.16
N LEU A 114 -7.25 -11.01 6.07
CA LEU A 114 -6.95 -10.27 4.86
C LEU A 114 -6.36 -11.15 3.75
N PHE A 115 -5.58 -12.18 4.11
CA PHE A 115 -5.16 -13.21 3.16
C PHE A 115 -6.34 -14.05 2.69
N LEU A 116 -7.24 -14.43 3.61
CA LEU A 116 -8.45 -15.19 3.26
C LEU A 116 -9.32 -14.46 2.23
N GLN A 117 -9.44 -13.13 2.32
CA GLN A 117 -10.18 -12.32 1.35
C GLN A 117 -9.65 -12.43 -0.09
N GLN A 118 -8.38 -12.80 -0.27
CA GLN A 118 -7.79 -12.96 -1.59
C GLN A 118 -8.07 -14.34 -2.21
N MET A 119 -8.66 -15.27 -1.42
CA MET A 119 -8.97 -16.64 -1.84
C MET A 119 -10.43 -16.71 -2.32
N TRP A 120 -10.68 -16.51 -3.61
CA TRP A 120 -12.03 -16.56 -4.17
C TRP A 120 -12.01 -16.84 -5.68
N ALA A 121 -13.16 -17.21 -6.25
CA ALA A 121 -13.27 -17.59 -7.66
C ALA A 121 -12.91 -16.47 -8.66
N GLY A 122 -12.85 -15.22 -8.23
CA GLY A 122 -12.48 -14.08 -9.09
C GLY A 122 -11.01 -13.68 -9.01
N THR A 123 -10.19 -14.38 -8.24
CA THR A 123 -8.73 -14.23 -8.29
C THR A 123 -8.21 -14.85 -9.59
N SER A 124 -7.36 -14.15 -10.30
CA SER A 124 -6.83 -14.58 -11.60
C SER A 124 -5.37 -14.99 -11.51
N ALA A 125 -4.88 -15.70 -12.52
CA ALA A 125 -3.45 -16.01 -12.69
C ALA A 125 -2.57 -14.75 -12.86
N ARG A 126 -3.18 -13.57 -13.03
CA ARG A 126 -2.51 -12.27 -13.13
C ARG A 126 -2.45 -11.51 -11.80
N ASP A 127 -2.99 -12.08 -10.71
CA ASP A 127 -2.98 -11.50 -9.38
C ASP A 127 -1.82 -12.07 -8.57
N VAL A 128 -0.95 -11.19 -8.04
CA VAL A 128 0.32 -11.61 -7.43
C VAL A 128 0.59 -10.86 -6.14
N VAL A 129 0.97 -11.61 -5.11
CA VAL A 129 1.62 -11.08 -3.91
C VAL A 129 3.12 -11.03 -4.17
N ILE A 130 3.68 -9.82 -4.17
CA ILE A 130 5.13 -9.62 -4.32
C ILE A 130 5.76 -9.69 -2.94
N ALA A 131 6.47 -10.76 -2.66
CA ALA A 131 7.19 -10.99 -1.43
C ALA A 131 8.62 -10.43 -1.53
N THR A 132 9.05 -9.68 -0.51
CA THR A 132 10.35 -8.99 -0.53
C THR A 132 11.53 -9.89 -0.20
N SER A 133 11.28 -11.09 0.37
CA SER A 133 12.31 -12.04 0.78
C SER A 133 11.83 -13.49 0.65
N ARG A 134 12.76 -14.46 0.68
CA ARG A 134 12.42 -15.90 0.75
C ARG A 134 11.61 -16.24 2.00
N ALA A 135 11.91 -15.60 3.12
CA ALA A 135 11.15 -15.78 4.36
C ALA A 135 9.71 -15.29 4.18
N ALA A 136 9.49 -14.14 3.53
CA ALA A 136 8.17 -13.63 3.21
C ALA A 136 7.41 -14.57 2.24
N VAL A 137 8.07 -15.14 1.22
CA VAL A 137 7.48 -16.17 0.35
C VAL A 137 7.02 -17.36 1.19
N GLY A 138 7.90 -17.90 2.06
CA GLY A 138 7.58 -19.04 2.91
C GLY A 138 6.39 -18.76 3.84
N MET A 139 6.35 -17.60 4.46
CA MET A 139 5.25 -17.17 5.34
C MET A 139 3.93 -17.08 4.57
N VAL A 140 3.87 -16.34 3.46
CA VAL A 140 2.64 -16.17 2.66
C VAL A 140 2.16 -17.51 2.10
N SER A 141 3.08 -18.35 1.59
CA SER A 141 2.75 -19.70 1.12
C SER A 141 2.15 -20.56 2.23
N SER A 142 2.74 -20.50 3.43
CA SER A 142 2.24 -21.26 4.60
C SER A 142 0.83 -20.80 5.02
N VAL A 143 0.58 -19.49 4.96
CA VAL A 143 -0.75 -18.92 5.24
C VAL A 143 -1.77 -19.42 4.23
N PHE A 144 -1.51 -19.30 2.93
CA PHE A 144 -2.44 -19.77 1.90
C PHE A 144 -2.65 -21.28 1.95
N ALA A 145 -1.59 -22.06 2.18
CA ALA A 145 -1.71 -23.50 2.33
C ALA A 145 -2.57 -23.90 3.55
N ARG A 146 -2.41 -23.21 4.69
CA ARG A 146 -3.23 -23.42 5.88
C ARG A 146 -4.69 -23.04 5.61
N LEU A 147 -4.94 -21.83 5.14
CA LEU A 147 -6.29 -21.34 4.86
C LEU A 147 -6.98 -22.20 3.79
N GLY A 148 -6.24 -22.62 2.76
CA GLY A 148 -6.74 -23.51 1.71
C GLY A 148 -7.24 -24.84 2.25
N ARG A 149 -6.50 -25.46 3.18
CA ARG A 149 -6.94 -26.70 3.85
C ARG A 149 -8.16 -26.47 4.75
N GLU A 150 -8.10 -25.46 5.62
CA GLU A 150 -9.14 -25.19 6.61
C GLU A 150 -10.48 -24.76 5.98
N TYR A 151 -10.43 -24.02 4.87
CA TYR A 151 -11.62 -23.54 4.16
C TYR A 151 -11.96 -24.34 2.89
N GLY A 152 -11.28 -25.46 2.64
CA GLY A 152 -11.59 -26.35 1.53
C GLY A 152 -11.49 -25.67 0.15
N ALA A 153 -10.44 -24.90 -0.10
CA ALA A 153 -10.29 -24.07 -1.30
C ALA A 153 -10.44 -24.88 -2.60
N GLU A 154 -9.87 -26.09 -2.66
CA GLU A 154 -9.96 -26.97 -3.82
C GLU A 154 -11.40 -27.43 -4.10
N CYS A 155 -12.15 -27.76 -3.04
CA CYS A 155 -13.54 -28.21 -3.15
C CYS A 155 -14.50 -27.06 -3.51
N ASN A 156 -14.16 -25.82 -3.12
CA ASN A 156 -15.02 -24.64 -3.31
C ASN A 156 -14.64 -23.82 -4.54
N GLY A 157 -13.68 -24.27 -5.36
CA GLY A 157 -13.26 -23.55 -6.57
C GLY A 157 -12.60 -22.20 -6.30
N PHE A 158 -11.97 -22.02 -5.14
CA PHE A 158 -11.23 -20.80 -4.81
C PHE A 158 -9.90 -20.78 -5.55
N ALA A 159 -9.64 -19.67 -6.23
CA ALA A 159 -8.32 -19.36 -6.77
C ALA A 159 -7.49 -18.56 -5.76
N LEU A 160 -6.18 -18.69 -5.83
CA LEU A 160 -5.21 -17.98 -5.00
C LEU A 160 -4.38 -17.05 -5.89
N PRO A 161 -3.93 -15.91 -5.37
CA PRO A 161 -2.90 -15.14 -6.05
C PRO A 161 -1.58 -15.93 -6.06
N ASP A 162 -0.79 -15.74 -7.11
CA ASP A 162 0.57 -16.26 -7.16
C ASP A 162 1.49 -15.46 -6.23
N ILE A 163 2.65 -16.00 -5.90
CA ILE A 163 3.64 -15.37 -5.03
C ILE A 163 4.95 -15.24 -5.80
N GLU A 164 5.39 -14.01 -6.02
CA GLU A 164 6.62 -13.71 -6.71
C GLU A 164 7.60 -13.00 -5.78
N ARG A 165 8.89 -13.37 -5.85
CA ARG A 165 9.90 -12.72 -5.02
C ARG A 165 10.58 -11.59 -5.78
N ILE A 166 10.35 -10.33 -5.35
CA ILE A 166 11.08 -9.16 -5.82
C ILE A 166 11.52 -8.35 -4.59
N PRO A 167 12.83 -8.09 -4.42
CA PRO A 167 13.33 -7.37 -3.26
C PRO A 167 12.93 -5.89 -3.30
N LEU A 168 13.09 -5.20 -2.18
CA LEU A 168 13.06 -3.74 -2.17
C LEU A 168 14.37 -3.18 -2.72
N GLY A 169 14.29 -2.02 -3.35
CA GLY A 169 15.46 -1.28 -3.82
C GLY A 169 15.91 -0.20 -2.84
N ILE A 170 17.09 0.34 -3.10
CA ILE A 170 17.62 1.55 -2.46
C ILE A 170 18.04 2.59 -3.50
N ASP A 171 17.97 3.87 -3.13
CA ASP A 171 18.47 4.96 -3.95
C ASP A 171 19.99 5.10 -3.76
N LEU A 172 20.73 4.49 -4.66
CA LEU A 172 22.20 4.52 -4.65
C LEU A 172 22.78 5.92 -4.82
N SER A 173 22.03 6.85 -5.41
CA SER A 173 22.48 8.24 -5.59
C SER A 173 22.44 9.04 -4.29
N SER A 174 21.61 8.62 -3.34
CA SER A 174 21.52 9.24 -2.02
C SER A 174 22.61 8.77 -1.04
N LEU A 175 23.44 7.79 -1.43
CA LEU A 175 24.49 7.18 -0.62
C LEU A 175 25.87 7.47 -1.25
N PRO A 176 26.42 8.67 -1.07
CA PRO A 176 27.73 9.03 -1.60
C PRO A 176 28.83 8.22 -0.93
N LEU A 177 29.87 7.89 -1.70
CA LEU A 177 31.05 7.23 -1.12
C LEU A 177 31.65 8.12 -0.02
N PRO A 178 32.13 7.51 1.09
CA PRO A 178 32.66 8.25 2.22
C PRO A 178 33.87 9.11 1.83
N ASP A 179 33.80 10.39 2.17
CA ASP A 179 34.96 11.27 2.12
C ASP A 179 35.84 11.04 3.35
N ARG A 180 37.16 10.98 3.15
CA ARG A 180 38.16 10.73 4.20
C ARG A 180 38.14 11.83 5.27
N ALA A 181 37.99 13.09 4.88
CA ALA A 181 37.94 14.20 5.82
C ALA A 181 36.66 14.17 6.67
N ALA A 182 35.51 13.90 6.05
CA ALA A 182 34.25 13.73 6.75
C ALA A 182 34.27 12.54 7.71
N ARG A 183 34.88 11.42 7.31
CA ARG A 183 35.11 10.26 8.19
C ARG A 183 35.90 10.63 9.45
N HIS A 184 37.05 11.31 9.24
CA HIS A 184 37.91 11.74 10.38
C HIS A 184 37.17 12.69 11.31
N ALA A 185 36.43 13.67 10.79
CA ALA A 185 35.68 14.63 11.60
C ALA A 185 34.61 13.95 12.48
N VAL A 186 33.86 12.98 11.94
CA VAL A 186 32.85 12.25 12.73
C VAL A 186 33.52 11.39 13.80
N ARG A 187 34.60 10.68 13.46
CA ARG A 187 35.36 9.86 14.42
C ARG A 187 35.90 10.71 15.58
N ALA A 188 36.50 11.85 15.27
CA ALA A 188 36.98 12.81 16.27
C ALA A 188 35.85 13.30 17.20
N GLY A 189 34.69 13.60 16.64
CA GLY A 189 33.47 13.98 17.40
C GLY A 189 32.97 12.90 18.35
N LEU A 190 33.20 11.64 18.01
CA LEU A 190 32.90 10.47 18.87
C LEU A 190 34.03 10.14 19.85
N GLY A 191 35.14 10.84 19.79
CA GLY A 191 36.33 10.54 20.57
C GLY A 191 37.03 9.24 20.14
N ALA A 192 36.83 8.81 18.89
CA ALA A 192 37.46 7.61 18.33
C ALA A 192 38.72 7.98 17.57
N GLY A 193 39.83 7.32 17.93
CA GLY A 193 41.12 7.40 17.23
C GLY A 193 41.11 6.62 15.89
N ASP A 194 42.20 6.76 15.14
CA ASP A 194 42.31 6.08 13.83
C ASP A 194 42.35 4.55 13.94
N ASN A 195 42.86 4.03 15.05
CA ASN A 195 42.96 2.59 15.32
C ASN A 195 41.74 2.02 16.06
N ASP A 196 40.82 2.87 16.52
CA ASP A 196 39.61 2.39 17.19
C ASP A 196 38.63 1.80 16.16
N THR A 197 37.81 0.88 16.61
CA THR A 197 36.75 0.28 15.78
C THR A 197 35.40 0.86 16.15
N ILE A 198 34.66 1.38 15.17
CA ILE A 198 33.29 1.85 15.34
C ILE A 198 32.32 0.78 14.81
N LEU A 199 31.54 0.20 15.72
CA LEU A 199 30.39 -0.65 15.43
C LEU A 199 29.16 0.24 15.29
N LEU A 200 28.45 0.16 14.18
CA LEU A 200 27.24 0.93 13.92
C LEU A 200 26.01 0.02 13.90
N ALA A 201 25.07 0.26 14.80
CA ALA A 201 23.71 -0.29 14.74
C ALA A 201 22.75 0.84 14.35
N PHE A 202 22.26 0.83 13.11
CA PHE A 202 21.35 1.85 12.59
C PHE A 202 19.97 1.27 12.37
N ALA A 203 19.01 1.59 13.25
CA ALA A 203 17.64 1.09 13.17
C ALA A 203 16.71 1.92 14.06
N ARG A 204 15.41 1.60 14.09
CA ARG A 204 14.54 2.07 15.17
C ARG A 204 15.12 1.58 16.50
N ILE A 205 15.34 2.49 17.44
CA ILE A 205 15.85 2.16 18.78
C ILE A 205 14.66 1.70 19.62
N SER A 206 14.41 0.39 19.64
CA SER A 206 13.26 -0.20 20.33
C SER A 206 13.45 -1.71 20.44
N HIS A 207 13.53 -2.21 21.67
CA HIS A 207 13.67 -3.63 21.96
C HIS A 207 12.40 -4.44 21.67
N TYR A 208 11.22 -3.80 21.72
CA TYR A 208 9.92 -4.47 21.51
C TYR A 208 9.44 -4.47 20.06
N SER A 209 10.05 -3.65 19.19
CA SER A 209 9.56 -3.51 17.80
C SER A 209 10.66 -3.57 16.73
N LYS A 210 11.92 -3.81 17.14
CA LYS A 210 13.02 -3.93 16.17
C LYS A 210 14.03 -5.00 16.57
N MET A 211 14.77 -4.83 17.67
CA MET A 211 15.76 -5.79 18.17
C MET A 211 16.19 -5.47 19.60
N ASP A 212 16.53 -6.48 20.36
CA ASP A 212 17.19 -6.34 21.64
C ASP A 212 18.72 -6.20 21.41
N LEU A 213 19.30 -5.10 21.87
CA LEU A 213 20.74 -4.86 21.77
C LEU A 213 21.55 -5.35 22.99
N LEU A 214 20.91 -5.89 24.02
CA LEU A 214 21.61 -6.47 25.16
C LEU A 214 22.52 -7.67 24.77
N PRO A 215 22.10 -8.58 23.85
CA PRO A 215 22.98 -9.61 23.32
C PRO A 215 24.25 -9.04 22.66
N LEU A 216 24.15 -7.90 21.95
CA LEU A 216 25.33 -7.23 21.36
C LEU A 216 26.29 -6.71 22.45
N LEU A 217 25.77 -6.08 23.49
CA LEU A 217 26.63 -5.66 24.63
C LEU A 217 27.30 -6.85 25.29
N ARG A 218 26.63 -8.00 25.42
CA ARG A 218 27.23 -9.25 25.90
C ARG A 218 28.29 -9.80 24.95
N ALA A 219 28.08 -9.70 23.64
CA ALA A 219 29.11 -10.09 22.66
C ALA A 219 30.35 -9.19 22.79
N ILE A 220 30.19 -7.87 22.94
CA ILE A 220 31.28 -6.93 23.15
C ILE A 220 32.01 -7.24 24.48
N GLN A 221 31.31 -7.58 25.54
CA GLN A 221 31.95 -8.04 26.79
C GLN A 221 32.82 -9.29 26.57
N ARG A 222 32.38 -10.22 25.70
CA ARG A 222 33.19 -11.42 25.37
C ARG A 222 34.44 -11.07 24.57
N LEU A 223 34.43 -10.03 23.73
CA LEU A 223 35.61 -9.57 23.00
C LEU A 223 36.75 -9.21 23.92
N GLY A 224 36.48 -8.65 25.11
CA GLY A 224 37.48 -8.40 26.12
C GLY A 224 38.25 -9.65 26.56
N ARG A 225 37.57 -10.80 26.63
CA ARG A 225 38.21 -12.11 26.92
C ARG A 225 38.98 -12.68 25.72
N MET A 226 38.74 -12.15 24.55
CA MET A 226 39.39 -12.53 23.29
C MET A 226 40.52 -11.57 22.91
N GLY A 227 40.91 -10.66 23.83
CA GLY A 227 42.03 -9.74 23.66
C GLY A 227 41.69 -8.39 23.03
N ILE A 228 40.41 -8.08 22.81
CA ILE A 228 39.97 -6.78 22.28
C ILE A 228 39.34 -5.99 23.43
N GLY A 229 40.09 -5.02 23.96
CA GLY A 229 39.61 -4.20 25.06
C GLY A 229 38.51 -3.21 24.68
N PRO A 230 37.62 -2.86 25.62
CA PRO A 230 36.53 -1.93 25.36
C PRO A 230 36.99 -0.50 25.07
N GLU A 231 38.23 -0.16 25.41
CA GLU A 231 38.82 1.16 25.19
C GLU A 231 39.11 1.48 23.73
N THR A 232 39.15 0.48 22.86
CA THR A 232 39.33 0.65 21.40
C THR A 232 38.06 0.45 20.61
N LEU A 233 36.91 0.24 21.31
CA LEU A 233 35.62 -0.02 20.69
C LEU A 233 34.62 1.09 20.99
N HIS A 234 33.97 1.57 19.95
CA HIS A 234 32.84 2.48 20.03
C HIS A 234 31.60 1.80 19.46
N LEU A 235 30.51 1.73 20.24
CA LEU A 235 29.21 1.30 19.77
C LEU A 235 28.35 2.54 19.50
N VAL A 236 27.99 2.76 18.26
CA VAL A 236 27.05 3.81 17.83
C VAL A 236 25.69 3.16 17.57
N VAL A 237 24.69 3.56 18.33
CA VAL A 237 23.28 3.16 18.14
C VAL A 237 22.53 4.39 17.65
N ALA A 238 22.09 4.36 16.41
CA ALA A 238 21.47 5.52 15.77
C ALA A 238 20.13 5.16 15.09
N GLY A 239 19.20 6.11 15.04
CA GLY A 239 17.95 5.96 14.34
C GLY A 239 16.74 6.53 15.06
N PHE A 240 15.55 6.26 14.53
CA PHE A 240 14.31 6.75 15.11
C PHE A 240 14.05 6.15 16.49
N MET A 241 13.66 6.98 17.43
CA MET A 241 13.25 6.59 18.77
C MET A 241 11.87 7.20 19.07
N GLN A 242 10.99 6.41 19.66
CA GLN A 242 9.72 6.92 20.15
C GLN A 242 9.93 7.74 21.41
N GLN A 243 9.19 8.84 21.56
CA GLN A 243 9.24 9.65 22.77
C GLN A 243 8.83 8.80 23.99
N GLY A 244 9.65 8.84 25.05
CA GLY A 244 9.42 8.05 26.26
C GLY A 244 9.96 6.61 26.22
N ASP A 245 10.60 6.17 25.13
CA ASP A 245 11.24 4.85 25.08
C ASP A 245 12.44 4.79 26.04
N THR A 246 12.44 3.81 26.93
CA THR A 246 13.47 3.62 27.97
C THR A 246 14.69 2.84 27.48
N THR A 247 14.66 2.28 26.28
CA THR A 247 15.73 1.46 25.70
C THR A 247 17.11 2.13 25.81
N PRO A 248 17.28 3.43 25.44
CA PRO A 248 18.58 4.09 25.56
C PRO A 248 19.11 4.16 26.98
N HIS A 249 18.24 4.36 27.96
CA HIS A 249 18.63 4.40 29.38
C HIS A 249 19.13 3.04 29.86
N VAL A 250 18.41 1.98 29.51
CA VAL A 250 18.80 0.59 29.85
C VAL A 250 20.15 0.24 29.21
N LEU A 251 20.30 0.52 27.91
CA LEU A 251 21.56 0.28 27.19
C LEU A 251 22.72 1.09 27.78
N GLY A 252 22.49 2.38 28.10
CA GLY A 252 23.50 3.25 28.69
C GLY A 252 23.97 2.78 30.05
N GLY A 253 23.05 2.38 30.92
CA GLY A 253 23.37 1.81 32.24
C GLY A 253 24.21 0.53 32.13
N PHE A 254 23.80 -0.36 31.21
CA PHE A 254 24.51 -1.63 31.01
C PHE A 254 25.89 -1.44 30.34
N ALA A 255 25.98 -0.60 29.32
CA ALA A 255 27.22 -0.26 28.64
C ALA A 255 28.23 0.35 29.63
N LYS A 256 27.79 1.28 30.50
CA LYS A 256 28.62 1.87 31.55
C LYS A 256 29.16 0.82 32.51
N ALA A 257 28.33 -0.12 32.96
CA ALA A 257 28.75 -1.21 33.85
C ALA A 257 29.78 -2.14 33.20
N LEU A 258 29.78 -2.27 31.89
CA LEU A 258 30.73 -3.08 31.11
C LEU A 258 31.95 -2.29 30.60
N GLY A 259 32.03 -0.98 30.83
CA GLY A 259 33.10 -0.12 30.32
C GLY A 259 33.03 0.14 28.79
N ILE A 260 31.87 -0.10 28.16
CA ILE A 260 31.67 0.08 26.70
C ILE A 260 31.38 1.54 26.38
N ARG A 261 32.07 2.10 25.37
CA ARG A 261 31.78 3.46 24.83
C ARG A 261 30.56 3.44 23.92
N LEU A 262 29.39 3.73 24.51
CA LEU A 262 28.13 3.78 23.81
C LEU A 262 27.76 5.22 23.43
N HIS A 263 27.42 5.42 22.15
CA HIS A 263 26.88 6.66 21.62
C HIS A 263 25.48 6.43 21.08
N VAL A 264 24.47 7.09 21.65
CA VAL A 264 23.09 7.02 21.18
C VAL A 264 22.76 8.31 20.42
N ILE A 265 22.38 8.17 19.13
CA ILE A 265 22.10 9.29 18.24
C ILE A 265 20.64 9.16 17.74
N PRO A 266 19.68 9.84 18.39
CA PRO A 266 18.28 9.73 18.03
C PRO A 266 17.96 10.53 16.77
N ALA A 267 17.19 9.94 15.88
CA ALA A 267 16.61 10.56 14.69
C ALA A 267 17.58 11.41 13.84
N PRO A 268 18.76 10.89 13.46
CA PRO A 268 19.70 11.64 12.64
C PRO A 268 19.07 11.99 11.28
N SER A 269 19.43 13.17 10.75
CA SER A 269 19.12 13.57 9.37
C SER A 269 19.77 12.63 8.35
N ASP A 270 19.33 12.66 7.10
CA ASP A 270 19.92 11.86 6.02
C ASP A 270 21.42 12.14 5.84
N THR A 271 21.84 13.39 6.00
CA THR A 271 23.24 13.79 5.94
C THR A 271 24.03 13.19 7.11
N GLU A 272 23.51 13.25 8.32
CA GLU A 272 24.15 12.64 9.51
C GLU A 272 24.18 11.12 9.40
N ARG A 273 23.09 10.50 8.93
CA ARG A 273 23.05 9.05 8.63
C ARG A 273 24.21 8.65 7.71
N ASN A 274 24.36 9.32 6.57
CA ASN A 274 25.40 9.02 5.60
C ASN A 274 26.81 9.21 6.19
N ARG A 275 27.01 10.23 7.04
CA ARG A 275 28.26 10.46 7.75
C ARG A 275 28.56 9.33 8.76
N LEU A 276 27.54 8.84 9.48
CA LEU A 276 27.70 7.71 10.41
C LEU A 276 28.08 6.43 9.67
N TYR A 277 27.44 6.09 8.54
CA TYR A 277 27.87 4.98 7.71
C TYR A 277 29.32 5.16 7.24
N GLY A 278 29.69 6.37 6.81
CA GLY A 278 31.06 6.67 6.36
C GLY A 278 32.11 6.58 7.46
N ALA A 279 31.75 6.85 8.72
CA ALA A 279 32.65 6.82 9.87
C ALA A 279 32.82 5.42 10.48
N ALA A 280 31.84 4.56 10.32
CA ALA A 280 31.82 3.22 10.89
C ALA A 280 32.83 2.28 10.23
N ASP A 281 33.11 1.16 10.90
CA ASP A 281 33.99 0.10 10.45
C ASP A 281 33.24 -1.20 10.18
N ILE A 282 32.19 -1.49 10.98
CA ILE A 282 31.36 -2.69 10.89
C ILE A 282 29.91 -2.25 11.15
N PHE A 283 29.00 -2.68 10.30
CA PHE A 283 27.57 -2.55 10.55
C PHE A 283 27.05 -3.78 11.28
N VAL A 284 26.27 -3.58 12.36
CA VAL A 284 25.79 -4.68 13.21
C VAL A 284 24.27 -4.60 13.35
N SER A 285 23.57 -5.69 13.04
CA SER A 285 22.12 -5.76 13.18
C SER A 285 21.67 -7.13 13.70
N PRO A 286 21.71 -7.37 15.02
CA PRO A 286 21.31 -8.64 15.63
C PRO A 286 19.78 -8.69 15.82
N VAL A 287 19.02 -8.64 14.72
CA VAL A 287 17.55 -8.65 14.77
C VAL A 287 17.04 -9.98 15.30
N ASP A 288 16.00 -9.89 16.16
CA ASP A 288 15.31 -11.01 16.80
C ASP A 288 13.78 -10.88 16.70
N ASN A 289 13.28 -9.84 16.03
CA ASN A 289 11.87 -9.47 16.01
C ASN A 289 11.23 -9.75 14.65
N MET A 290 10.12 -10.48 14.66
CA MET A 290 9.39 -10.89 13.46
C MET A 290 8.69 -9.76 12.70
N GLN A 291 8.78 -8.51 13.14
CA GLN A 291 8.37 -7.35 12.36
C GLN A 291 9.34 -7.02 11.21
N GLU A 292 10.58 -7.47 11.30
CA GLU A 292 11.53 -7.36 10.19
C GLU A 292 11.14 -8.34 9.09
N THR A 293 11.18 -7.89 7.85
CA THR A 293 10.89 -8.74 6.70
C THR A 293 11.92 -8.57 5.59
N PHE A 294 12.81 -7.57 5.71
CA PHE A 294 13.77 -7.28 4.66
C PHE A 294 15.10 -6.74 5.21
N GLY A 295 15.22 -5.43 5.52
CA GLY A 295 16.43 -4.82 6.07
C GLY A 295 17.11 -3.79 5.17
N LEU A 296 16.43 -2.68 4.84
CA LEU A 296 17.02 -1.62 4.01
C LEU A 296 18.35 -1.07 4.55
N THR A 297 18.50 -1.00 5.88
CA THR A 297 19.73 -0.49 6.52
C THR A 297 20.96 -1.36 6.26
N LEU A 298 20.78 -2.67 6.03
CA LEU A 298 21.86 -3.56 5.64
C LEU A 298 22.35 -3.23 4.23
N LEU A 299 21.40 -2.94 3.33
CA LEU A 299 21.73 -2.52 1.97
C LEU A 299 22.42 -1.16 1.95
N GLU A 300 21.93 -0.21 2.76
CA GLU A 300 22.57 1.12 2.89
C GLU A 300 24.01 0.97 3.39
N ALA A 301 24.23 0.18 4.45
CA ALA A 301 25.55 -0.10 4.99
C ALA A 301 26.47 -0.78 3.96
N GLY A 302 25.96 -1.81 3.29
CA GLY A 302 26.67 -2.49 2.21
C GLY A 302 27.03 -1.54 1.06
N ALA A 303 26.11 -0.72 0.59
CA ALA A 303 26.36 0.28 -0.47
C ALA A 303 27.45 1.28 -0.09
N MET A 304 27.58 1.60 1.21
CA MET A 304 28.62 2.47 1.77
C MET A 304 29.93 1.74 2.05
N GLY A 305 30.03 0.45 1.70
CA GLY A 305 31.27 -0.34 1.83
C GLY A 305 31.53 -0.90 3.21
N LEU A 306 30.50 -1.02 4.06
CA LEU A 306 30.64 -1.67 5.37
C LEU A 306 30.35 -3.17 5.26
N PRO A 307 31.20 -4.02 5.86
CA PRO A 307 30.83 -5.40 6.11
C PRO A 307 29.71 -5.45 7.13
N VAL A 308 28.77 -6.37 6.94
CA VAL A 308 27.58 -6.50 7.78
C VAL A 308 27.73 -7.72 8.69
N VAL A 309 27.52 -7.55 10.00
CA VAL A 309 27.31 -8.66 10.96
C VAL A 309 25.84 -8.64 11.35
N ALA A 310 25.09 -9.66 10.97
CA ALA A 310 23.64 -9.67 11.14
C ALA A 310 23.14 -11.05 11.57
N SER A 311 21.96 -11.09 12.17
CA SER A 311 21.30 -12.36 12.50
C SER A 311 21.01 -13.18 11.23
N ASP A 312 21.22 -14.48 11.27
CA ASP A 312 20.68 -15.43 10.31
C ASP A 312 19.17 -15.57 10.52
N TYR A 313 18.43 -14.52 10.14
CA TYR A 313 17.02 -14.35 10.47
C TYR A 313 16.30 -13.62 9.35
N ASP A 314 15.09 -14.08 9.04
CA ASP A 314 14.15 -13.47 8.10
C ASP A 314 14.79 -13.05 6.76
N GLY A 315 14.49 -11.85 6.27
CA GLY A 315 14.98 -11.31 5.00
C GLY A 315 16.49 -11.02 4.97
N TYR A 316 17.16 -10.94 6.10
CA TYR A 316 18.61 -10.71 6.18
C TYR A 316 19.42 -11.80 5.45
N ARG A 317 18.90 -13.03 5.44
CA ARG A 317 19.46 -14.18 4.69
C ARG A 317 19.52 -13.97 3.19
N ASP A 318 18.70 -13.06 2.65
CA ASP A 318 18.70 -12.74 1.22
C ASP A 318 19.66 -11.59 0.89
N LEU A 319 19.98 -10.75 1.88
CA LEU A 319 20.75 -9.53 1.68
C LEU A 319 22.25 -9.72 1.94
N VAL A 320 22.60 -10.63 2.83
CA VAL A 320 23.97 -10.93 3.22
C VAL A 320 24.40 -12.27 2.63
N VAL A 321 25.47 -12.25 1.84
CA VAL A 321 26.16 -13.47 1.38
C VAL A 321 27.20 -13.79 2.45
N ASP A 322 26.91 -14.83 3.25
CA ASP A 322 27.73 -15.19 4.41
C ASP A 322 29.19 -15.50 4.02
N GLY A 323 30.14 -14.93 4.77
CA GLY A 323 31.56 -15.02 4.48
C GLY A 323 32.08 -14.12 3.34
N GLU A 324 31.20 -13.52 2.54
CA GLU A 324 31.58 -12.70 1.39
C GLU A 324 31.24 -11.22 1.56
N THR A 325 29.99 -10.89 1.85
CA THR A 325 29.51 -9.50 2.00
C THR A 325 29.27 -9.13 3.46
N GLY A 326 29.27 -10.12 4.33
CA GLY A 326 29.05 -10.00 5.77
C GLY A 326 29.13 -11.37 6.43
N LEU A 327 28.78 -11.41 7.71
CA LEU A 327 28.72 -12.62 8.51
C LEU A 327 27.33 -12.77 9.11
N LEU A 328 26.71 -13.94 8.92
CA LEU A 328 25.43 -14.29 9.49
C LEU A 328 25.63 -15.02 10.84
N VAL A 329 24.97 -14.51 11.86
CA VAL A 329 24.99 -15.04 13.22
C VAL A 329 23.83 -15.98 13.42
N PRO A 330 24.04 -17.25 13.80
CA PRO A 330 22.95 -18.21 14.00
C PRO A 330 21.92 -17.72 15.00
N THR A 331 20.65 -18.08 14.73
CA THR A 331 19.52 -17.79 15.62
C THR A 331 18.78 -19.07 15.99
N LEU A 332 18.15 -19.07 17.18
CA LEU A 332 17.31 -20.17 17.65
C LEU A 332 15.94 -19.62 18.06
N GLY A 333 14.88 -20.18 17.50
CA GLY A 333 13.49 -19.87 17.83
C GLY A 333 12.80 -20.95 18.67
N PRO A 334 11.60 -20.68 19.20
CA PRO A 334 10.83 -21.65 19.96
C PRO A 334 10.30 -22.78 19.05
N ALA A 335 10.25 -24.00 19.59
CA ALA A 335 9.65 -25.16 18.90
C ALA A 335 8.10 -25.14 18.94
N ALA A 336 7.50 -24.43 19.91
CA ALA A 336 6.07 -24.29 20.07
C ALA A 336 5.74 -22.92 20.69
N THR A 337 4.56 -22.38 20.34
CA THR A 337 4.11 -21.02 20.73
C THR A 337 2.64 -21.01 21.15
N LEU A 338 2.07 -22.16 21.58
CA LEU A 338 0.65 -22.32 21.87
C LEU A 338 0.11 -21.26 22.86
N ASP A 339 0.89 -20.91 23.85
CA ASP A 339 0.56 -19.87 24.83
C ASP A 339 0.43 -18.46 24.22
N ILE A 340 1.25 -18.15 23.22
CA ILE A 340 1.16 -16.89 22.45
C ILE A 340 0.02 -17.00 21.43
N ASP A 341 -0.10 -18.10 20.71
CA ASP A 341 -1.09 -18.31 19.66
C ASP A 341 -2.52 -18.14 20.18
N MET A 342 -2.79 -18.65 21.37
CA MET A 342 -4.10 -18.56 22.04
C MET A 342 -4.50 -17.11 22.37
N LEU A 343 -3.53 -16.24 22.63
CA LEU A 343 -3.77 -14.86 23.07
C LEU A 343 -3.56 -13.82 21.98
N SER A 344 -2.92 -14.17 20.88
CA SER A 344 -2.47 -13.22 19.84
C SER A 344 -3.58 -12.33 19.25
N HIS A 345 -4.82 -12.80 19.25
CA HIS A 345 -5.99 -12.02 18.79
C HIS A 345 -6.63 -11.15 19.90
N LEU A 346 -6.24 -11.35 21.14
CA LEU A 346 -6.81 -10.66 22.31
C LEU A 346 -5.86 -9.60 22.88
N VAL A 347 -4.59 -9.66 22.53
CA VAL A 347 -3.56 -8.73 22.99
C VAL A 347 -3.08 -7.83 21.86
N PHE A 348 -2.40 -6.73 22.21
CA PHE A 348 -1.80 -5.88 21.20
C PHE A 348 -0.63 -6.61 20.51
N ASP A 349 -0.54 -6.47 19.19
CA ASP A 349 0.53 -7.08 18.38
C ASP A 349 1.95 -6.77 18.93
N THR A 350 2.16 -5.57 19.49
CA THR A 350 3.45 -5.19 20.10
C THR A 350 3.85 -6.06 21.28
N ALA A 351 2.88 -6.53 22.09
CA ALA A 351 3.16 -7.47 23.20
C ALA A 351 3.54 -8.85 22.63
N THR A 352 2.79 -9.34 21.66
CA THR A 352 3.11 -10.60 20.96
C THR A 352 4.49 -10.54 20.30
N HIS A 353 4.82 -9.43 19.65
CA HIS A 353 6.14 -9.25 19.02
C HIS A 353 7.26 -9.23 20.04
N LEU A 354 7.08 -8.57 21.19
CA LEU A 354 8.06 -8.56 22.26
C LEU A 354 8.29 -9.97 22.81
N GLU A 355 7.21 -10.71 23.12
CA GLU A 355 7.32 -12.06 23.67
C GLU A 355 8.01 -13.02 22.70
N MET A 356 7.72 -12.93 21.41
CA MET A 356 8.40 -13.73 20.38
C MET A 356 9.86 -13.33 20.21
N ALA A 357 10.18 -12.03 20.24
CA ALA A 357 11.55 -11.54 20.20
C ALA A 357 12.38 -12.05 21.39
N GLN A 358 11.80 -12.05 22.61
CA GLN A 358 12.46 -12.57 23.82
C GLN A 358 12.64 -14.11 23.80
N ARG A 359 11.99 -14.82 22.88
CA ARG A 359 12.14 -16.27 22.63
C ARG A 359 13.01 -16.55 21.39
N THR A 360 13.49 -15.52 20.71
CA THR A 360 14.41 -15.63 19.57
C THR A 360 15.83 -15.34 20.05
N VAL A 361 16.65 -16.36 20.10
CA VAL A 361 18.04 -16.25 20.58
C VAL A 361 18.94 -15.89 19.40
N VAL A 362 19.69 -14.81 19.53
CA VAL A 362 20.87 -14.55 18.70
C VAL A 362 22.08 -15.16 19.40
N ASP A 363 22.84 -16.03 18.74
CA ASP A 363 23.99 -16.72 19.34
C ASP A 363 25.09 -15.73 19.72
N VAL A 364 25.16 -15.39 20.99
CA VAL A 364 26.13 -14.40 21.53
C VAL A 364 27.59 -14.81 21.35
N PRO A 365 27.99 -16.07 21.59
CA PRO A 365 29.33 -16.56 21.25
C PRO A 365 29.69 -16.39 19.78
N ALA A 366 28.78 -16.78 18.86
CA ALA A 366 28.98 -16.62 17.42
C ALA A 366 29.05 -15.15 17.01
N LEU A 367 28.17 -14.29 17.56
CA LEU A 367 28.23 -12.84 17.35
C LEU A 367 29.58 -12.25 17.78
N ALA A 368 30.09 -12.65 18.96
CA ALA A 368 31.39 -12.21 19.42
C ALA A 368 32.52 -12.71 18.49
N GLY A 369 32.46 -13.96 18.04
CA GLY A 369 33.41 -14.53 17.07
C GLY A 369 33.42 -13.79 15.73
N ALA A 370 32.24 -13.49 15.20
CA ALA A 370 32.07 -12.71 13.93
C ALA A 370 32.66 -11.30 14.07
N LEU A 371 32.36 -10.61 15.18
CA LEU A 371 32.95 -9.28 15.45
C LEU A 371 34.44 -9.36 15.60
N HIS A 372 34.94 -10.33 16.38
CA HIS A 372 36.39 -10.52 16.61
C HIS A 372 37.13 -10.70 15.29
N SER A 373 36.66 -11.55 14.39
CA SER A 373 37.34 -11.83 13.12
C SER A 373 37.50 -10.56 12.25
N LEU A 374 36.49 -9.69 12.23
CA LEU A 374 36.52 -8.44 11.46
C LEU A 374 37.29 -7.31 12.16
N ILE A 375 37.37 -7.31 13.50
CA ILE A 375 38.15 -6.33 14.26
C ILE A 375 39.64 -6.68 14.17
N ALA A 376 39.98 -7.94 14.32
CA ALA A 376 41.37 -8.43 14.31
C ALA A 376 42.01 -8.39 12.90
N ASP A 377 41.25 -8.46 11.85
CA ASP A 377 41.75 -8.40 10.46
C ASP A 377 41.10 -7.21 9.67
N PRO A 378 41.74 -6.01 9.74
CA PRO A 378 41.26 -4.84 8.99
C PRO A 378 41.28 -5.01 7.46
N GLU A 379 42.09 -5.90 6.92
CA GLU A 379 42.14 -6.14 5.48
C GLU A 379 40.97 -7.02 5.03
N ALA A 380 40.68 -8.11 5.73
CA ALA A 380 39.50 -8.92 5.49
C ALA A 380 38.23 -8.06 5.63
N ARG A 381 38.17 -7.22 6.67
CA ARG A 381 37.08 -6.25 6.86
C ARG A 381 36.88 -5.34 5.64
N ARG A 382 37.97 -4.74 5.11
CA ARG A 382 37.88 -3.88 3.91
C ARG A 382 37.49 -4.66 2.67
N ARG A 383 38.04 -5.87 2.46
CA ARG A 383 37.69 -6.72 1.32
C ARG A 383 36.20 -7.08 1.33
N MET A 384 35.68 -7.49 2.48
CA MET A 384 34.26 -7.85 2.68
C MET A 384 33.35 -6.64 2.44
N GLY A 385 33.68 -5.46 2.96
CA GLY A 385 32.92 -4.23 2.70
C GLY A 385 32.90 -3.85 1.22
N ALA A 386 34.03 -3.99 0.53
CA ALA A 386 34.09 -3.73 -0.93
C ALA A 386 33.24 -4.74 -1.72
N GLN A 387 33.18 -6.00 -1.30
CA GLN A 387 32.29 -7.00 -1.89
C GLN A 387 30.82 -6.67 -1.63
N ALA A 388 30.48 -6.25 -0.40
CA ALA A 388 29.14 -5.80 -0.04
C ALA A 388 28.69 -4.65 -0.95
N ALA A 389 29.53 -3.64 -1.17
CA ALA A 389 29.21 -2.52 -2.04
C ALA A 389 28.95 -2.95 -3.50
N ARG A 390 29.77 -3.85 -4.04
CA ARG A 390 29.54 -4.39 -5.38
C ARG A 390 28.24 -5.18 -5.48
N HIS A 391 27.98 -6.06 -4.52
CA HIS A 391 26.79 -6.90 -4.46
C HIS A 391 25.51 -6.06 -4.40
N VAL A 392 25.47 -5.09 -3.49
CA VAL A 392 24.30 -4.21 -3.33
C VAL A 392 24.05 -3.37 -4.57
N ARG A 393 25.10 -2.76 -5.13
CA ARG A 393 24.98 -1.92 -6.34
C ARG A 393 24.51 -2.71 -7.57
N ALA A 394 24.91 -3.97 -7.69
CA ALA A 394 24.50 -4.82 -8.81
C ALA A 394 23.04 -5.30 -8.70
N ASN A 395 22.55 -5.57 -7.47
CA ASN A 395 21.31 -6.32 -7.29
C ASN A 395 20.14 -5.51 -6.68
N TYR A 396 20.43 -4.44 -5.90
CA TYR A 396 19.44 -3.77 -5.07
C TYR A 396 19.26 -2.27 -5.37
N GLY A 397 19.89 -1.75 -6.45
CA GLY A 397 19.53 -0.43 -6.93
C GLY A 397 18.10 -0.42 -7.48
N TRP A 398 17.36 0.66 -7.24
CA TRP A 398 15.98 0.77 -7.74
C TRP A 398 15.86 0.54 -9.25
N GLU A 399 16.85 0.88 -10.04
CA GLU A 399 16.80 0.65 -11.49
C GLU A 399 16.70 -0.85 -11.83
N THR A 400 17.50 -1.69 -11.15
CA THR A 400 17.46 -3.15 -11.29
C THR A 400 16.12 -3.71 -10.79
N VAL A 401 15.67 -3.24 -9.63
CA VAL A 401 14.43 -3.72 -9.01
C VAL A 401 13.20 -3.35 -9.86
N ILE A 402 13.10 -2.12 -10.36
CA ILE A 402 12.01 -1.71 -11.26
C ILE A 402 12.01 -2.55 -12.53
N GLY A 403 13.18 -2.91 -13.06
CA GLY A 403 13.28 -3.83 -14.20
C GLY A 403 12.61 -5.19 -13.93
N GLN A 404 12.74 -5.74 -12.72
CA GLN A 404 12.06 -6.98 -12.33
C GLN A 404 10.53 -6.82 -12.26
N TYR A 405 10.03 -5.69 -11.74
CA TYR A 405 8.60 -5.39 -11.73
C TYR A 405 8.02 -5.29 -13.15
N LEU A 406 8.70 -4.59 -14.05
CA LEU A 406 8.27 -4.45 -15.44
C LEU A 406 8.21 -5.81 -16.15
N ALA A 407 9.25 -6.63 -16.00
CA ALA A 407 9.29 -7.98 -16.55
C ALA A 407 8.17 -8.87 -15.96
N LEU A 408 7.87 -8.74 -14.67
CA LEU A 408 6.75 -9.45 -14.05
C LEU A 408 5.42 -9.01 -14.67
N TRP A 409 5.13 -7.72 -14.76
CA TRP A 409 3.86 -7.23 -15.29
C TRP A 409 3.67 -7.60 -16.77
N ASP A 410 4.72 -7.58 -17.58
CA ASP A 410 4.67 -8.03 -18.98
C ASP A 410 4.36 -9.54 -19.06
N ARG A 411 5.04 -10.35 -18.24
CA ARG A 411 4.77 -11.79 -18.14
C ARG A 411 3.33 -12.07 -17.70
N LEU A 412 2.83 -11.39 -16.68
CA LEU A 412 1.46 -11.55 -16.19
C LEU A 412 0.43 -11.17 -17.26
N ASN A 413 0.66 -10.12 -18.02
CA ASN A 413 -0.22 -9.71 -19.12
C ASN A 413 -0.30 -10.76 -20.24
N SER A 414 0.75 -11.57 -20.43
CA SER A 414 0.78 -12.65 -21.42
C SER A 414 0.04 -13.92 -20.99
N LEU A 415 -0.26 -14.07 -19.69
CA LEU A 415 -0.96 -15.28 -19.20
C LEU A 415 -2.41 -15.31 -19.70
N PRO A 416 -2.90 -16.48 -20.15
CA PRO A 416 -4.29 -16.65 -20.51
C PRO A 416 -5.19 -16.58 -19.27
N VAL A 417 -6.36 -15.95 -19.40
CA VAL A 417 -7.37 -15.88 -18.35
C VAL A 417 -8.76 -16.18 -18.92
N ASN A 418 -9.60 -16.84 -18.14
CA ASN A 418 -11.00 -17.04 -18.48
C ASN A 418 -11.81 -15.79 -18.06
N GLU A 419 -11.85 -14.79 -18.95
CA GLU A 419 -12.54 -13.52 -18.64
C GLU A 419 -14.01 -13.71 -18.30
N SER A 420 -14.74 -14.60 -18.97
CA SER A 420 -16.17 -14.83 -18.71
C SER A 420 -16.38 -15.35 -17.28
N ALA A 421 -15.58 -16.32 -16.84
CA ALA A 421 -15.64 -16.81 -15.47
C ALA A 421 -15.30 -15.74 -14.44
N LEU A 422 -14.22 -14.96 -14.67
CA LEU A 422 -13.82 -13.88 -13.77
C LEU A 422 -14.88 -12.77 -13.67
N ARG A 423 -15.52 -12.40 -14.79
CA ARG A 423 -16.57 -11.38 -14.81
C ARG A 423 -17.86 -11.80 -14.12
N SER A 424 -18.17 -13.09 -14.11
CA SER A 424 -19.34 -13.66 -13.42
C SER A 424 -19.10 -13.93 -11.94
N ALA A 425 -17.84 -14.03 -11.51
CA ALA A 425 -17.48 -14.33 -10.15
C ALA A 425 -17.91 -13.20 -9.19
N GLN A 426 -18.50 -13.58 -8.07
CA GLN A 426 -18.89 -12.66 -7.01
C GLN A 426 -18.03 -12.91 -5.77
N HIS A 427 -17.49 -11.83 -5.19
CA HIS A 427 -16.71 -11.94 -3.97
C HIS A 427 -17.61 -12.35 -2.79
N PRO A 428 -17.30 -13.44 -2.06
CA PRO A 428 -18.18 -13.94 -0.99
C PRO A 428 -18.35 -12.95 0.17
N LEU A 429 -17.34 -12.08 0.39
CA LEU A 429 -17.37 -11.06 1.46
C LEU A 429 -17.81 -9.68 0.95
N ARG A 430 -18.44 -9.59 -0.23
CA ARG A 430 -18.99 -8.31 -0.69
C ARG A 430 -20.09 -7.84 0.26
N THR A 431 -20.12 -6.55 0.55
CA THR A 431 -21.21 -5.97 1.34
C THR A 431 -22.42 -5.73 0.41
N ALA A 432 -23.44 -6.53 0.58
CA ALA A 432 -24.74 -6.35 -0.10
C ALA A 432 -25.69 -5.63 0.86
N TYR A 433 -25.65 -4.31 0.90
CA TYR A 433 -26.38 -3.50 1.89
C TYR A 433 -27.88 -3.76 1.88
N ALA A 434 -28.49 -3.90 0.70
CA ALA A 434 -29.92 -4.20 0.59
C ALA A 434 -30.28 -5.56 1.19
N ASP A 435 -29.41 -6.57 1.01
CA ASP A 435 -29.63 -7.92 1.56
C ASP A 435 -29.44 -7.94 3.08
N LEU A 436 -28.40 -7.21 3.57
CA LEU A 436 -28.04 -7.21 4.98
C LEU A 436 -28.96 -6.32 5.84
N PHE A 437 -29.38 -5.17 5.31
CA PHE A 437 -30.11 -4.13 6.04
C PHE A 437 -31.52 -3.88 5.50
N GLY A 438 -31.99 -4.69 4.56
CA GLY A 438 -33.31 -4.55 3.95
C GLY A 438 -34.48 -4.69 4.94
N GLY A 439 -34.25 -5.31 6.08
CA GLY A 439 -35.22 -5.40 7.18
C GLY A 439 -35.26 -4.20 8.14
N TYR A 440 -34.38 -3.20 7.98
CA TYR A 440 -34.37 -2.01 8.86
C TYR A 440 -35.51 -1.04 8.58
N PRO A 441 -35.85 -0.70 7.31
CA PRO A 441 -37.06 0.04 7.00
C PRO A 441 -38.29 -0.83 7.20
N SER A 442 -39.40 -0.22 7.56
CA SER A 442 -40.70 -0.92 7.71
C SER A 442 -41.27 -1.49 6.42
N ALA A 443 -40.81 -0.98 5.26
CA ALA A 443 -41.16 -1.48 3.94
C ALA A 443 -40.08 -1.10 2.92
N GLY A 444 -39.88 -1.95 1.90
CA GLY A 444 -39.03 -1.66 0.75
C GLY A 444 -39.80 -0.89 -0.34
N LEU A 445 -39.06 -0.23 -1.23
CA LEU A 445 -39.63 0.36 -2.45
C LEU A 445 -40.02 -0.76 -3.40
N THR A 446 -41.32 -0.80 -3.81
CA THR A 446 -41.82 -1.75 -4.81
C THR A 446 -42.11 -1.06 -6.13
N ALA A 447 -41.98 -1.78 -7.23
CA ALA A 447 -42.11 -1.22 -8.58
C ALA A 447 -43.54 -0.71 -8.88
N ASP A 448 -44.55 -1.29 -8.28
CA ASP A 448 -45.97 -0.97 -8.43
C ASP A 448 -46.45 0.19 -7.56
N MET A 449 -45.64 0.61 -6.55
CA MET A 449 -45.97 1.72 -5.66
C MET A 449 -46.28 2.99 -6.46
N GLN A 450 -47.50 3.56 -6.31
CA GLN A 450 -47.90 4.76 -6.99
C GLN A 450 -47.35 6.02 -6.30
N ILE A 451 -46.71 6.88 -7.08
CA ILE A 451 -46.00 8.07 -6.59
C ILE A 451 -46.45 9.27 -7.42
N ARG A 452 -46.63 10.40 -6.77
CA ARG A 452 -46.83 11.70 -7.44
C ARG A 452 -45.96 12.77 -6.77
N TRP A 453 -45.80 13.92 -7.41
CA TRP A 453 -45.21 15.05 -6.74
C TRP A 453 -46.08 15.56 -5.58
N SER A 454 -45.48 16.08 -4.57
CA SER A 454 -46.14 16.78 -3.47
C SER A 454 -46.28 18.27 -3.78
N ARG A 455 -46.84 19.03 -2.83
CA ARG A 455 -46.86 20.51 -2.93
C ARG A 455 -45.45 21.10 -2.92
N SER A 456 -44.55 20.57 -2.10
CA SER A 456 -43.13 20.98 -2.04
C SER A 456 -42.43 20.61 -3.36
N GLY A 457 -42.71 19.44 -3.93
CA GLY A 457 -42.15 19.03 -5.23
C GLY A 457 -42.59 19.94 -6.38
N GLU A 458 -43.86 20.38 -6.39
CA GLU A 458 -44.32 21.37 -7.34
C GLU A 458 -43.61 22.72 -7.16
N ALA A 459 -43.40 23.15 -5.90
CA ALA A 459 -42.68 24.40 -5.60
C ALA A 459 -41.23 24.36 -6.08
N VAL A 460 -40.54 23.22 -5.87
CA VAL A 460 -39.16 22.98 -6.36
C VAL A 460 -39.15 22.99 -7.90
N TYR A 461 -40.06 22.29 -8.53
CA TYR A 461 -40.14 22.26 -10.02
C TYR A 461 -40.31 23.68 -10.61
N ARG A 462 -41.16 24.50 -9.98
CA ARG A 462 -41.40 25.89 -10.39
C ARG A 462 -40.33 26.88 -9.99
N GLY A 463 -39.27 26.44 -9.27
CA GLY A 463 -38.22 27.31 -8.77
C GLY A 463 -38.60 28.23 -7.63
N VAL A 464 -39.77 28.02 -7.00
CA VAL A 464 -40.24 28.77 -5.82
C VAL A 464 -39.53 28.32 -4.56
N GLU A 465 -39.12 27.04 -4.49
CA GLU A 465 -38.37 26.45 -3.40
C GLU A 465 -37.07 25.87 -3.95
N GLN A 466 -35.98 25.99 -3.16
CA GLN A 466 -34.69 25.39 -3.51
C GLN A 466 -34.46 24.16 -2.63
N PRO A 467 -34.11 22.99 -3.21
CA PRO A 467 -33.78 21.81 -2.44
C PRO A 467 -32.46 21.99 -1.68
N VAL A 468 -32.40 21.56 -0.42
CA VAL A 468 -31.14 21.52 0.35
C VAL A 468 -30.43 20.22 0.02
N ILE A 469 -29.34 20.32 -0.73
CA ILE A 469 -28.51 19.17 -1.12
C ILE A 469 -27.23 19.23 -0.30
N TYR A 470 -27.01 18.22 0.55
CA TYR A 470 -25.76 18.10 1.29
C TYR A 470 -24.61 17.73 0.35
N GLU A 471 -23.41 18.27 0.61
CA GLU A 471 -22.23 18.03 -0.21
C GLU A 471 -21.97 16.54 -0.48
N GLY A 472 -22.14 15.68 0.53
CA GLY A 472 -21.92 14.23 0.41
C GLY A 472 -22.91 13.47 -0.46
N VAL A 473 -23.98 14.10 -0.97
CA VAL A 473 -25.00 13.48 -1.85
C VAL A 473 -25.17 14.20 -3.19
N ALA A 474 -24.32 15.17 -3.49
CA ALA A 474 -24.36 15.91 -4.74
C ALA A 474 -24.21 15.00 -5.97
N ASP A 475 -23.49 13.88 -5.86
CA ASP A 475 -23.33 12.88 -6.93
C ASP A 475 -24.61 12.06 -7.18
N ILE A 476 -25.56 12.07 -6.24
CA ILE A 476 -26.85 11.33 -6.33
C ILE A 476 -27.97 12.27 -6.78
N VAL A 477 -27.92 13.52 -6.32
CA VAL A 477 -29.00 14.50 -6.50
C VAL A 477 -28.54 15.57 -7.48
N ASP A 478 -28.84 15.34 -8.75
CA ASP A 478 -28.71 16.34 -9.81
C ASP A 478 -29.99 17.16 -9.91
N ALA A 479 -29.86 18.49 -9.98
CA ALA A 479 -31.00 19.40 -9.98
C ALA A 479 -31.89 19.28 -11.26
N GLU A 480 -31.28 19.01 -12.40
CA GLU A 480 -32.03 18.83 -13.66
C GLU A 480 -32.75 17.48 -13.68
N LEU A 481 -32.07 16.43 -13.24
CA LEU A 481 -32.71 15.11 -13.10
C LEU A 481 -33.82 15.12 -12.05
N LEU A 482 -33.66 15.86 -10.96
CA LEU A 482 -34.73 16.05 -9.97
C LEU A 482 -35.93 16.74 -10.59
N ARG A 483 -35.74 17.84 -11.32
CA ARG A 483 -36.84 18.54 -12.03
C ARG A 483 -37.52 17.64 -13.04
N PHE A 484 -36.77 16.85 -13.81
CA PHE A 484 -37.31 15.88 -14.75
C PHE A 484 -38.13 14.81 -14.04
N MET A 485 -37.67 14.28 -12.93
CA MET A 485 -38.38 13.29 -12.10
C MET A 485 -39.70 13.85 -11.57
N LEU A 486 -39.67 15.06 -11.00
CA LEU A 486 -40.85 15.73 -10.45
C LEU A 486 -41.91 15.97 -11.56
N PHE A 487 -41.51 16.46 -12.73
CA PHE A 487 -42.40 16.66 -13.83
C PHE A 487 -43.05 15.34 -14.33
N SER A 488 -42.24 14.28 -14.38
CA SER A 488 -42.72 12.96 -14.79
C SER A 488 -43.75 12.40 -13.81
N ALA A 489 -43.58 12.70 -12.52
CA ALA A 489 -44.47 12.23 -11.44
C ALA A 489 -45.73 13.11 -11.23
N ARG A 490 -45.92 14.23 -11.94
CA ARG A 490 -47.00 15.22 -11.70
C ARG A 490 -48.43 14.67 -11.73
N LYS A 491 -48.68 13.63 -12.53
CA LYS A 491 -50.02 13.02 -12.70
C LYS A 491 -50.15 11.66 -11.98
N GLY A 492 -49.14 11.26 -11.26
CA GLY A 492 -49.04 9.92 -10.69
C GLY A 492 -48.42 8.94 -11.70
N ILE A 493 -47.48 8.12 -11.17
CA ILE A 493 -46.74 7.12 -11.94
C ILE A 493 -46.29 6.01 -10.98
N SER A 494 -46.09 4.80 -11.48
CA SER A 494 -45.50 3.75 -10.66
C SER A 494 -44.00 4.01 -10.43
N ALA A 495 -43.48 3.64 -9.26
CA ALA A 495 -42.06 3.80 -8.91
C ALA A 495 -41.13 3.10 -9.92
N GLY A 496 -41.52 1.92 -10.41
CA GLY A 496 -40.77 1.20 -11.42
C GLY A 496 -40.67 1.97 -12.74
N ALA A 497 -41.84 2.48 -13.25
CA ALA A 497 -41.83 3.27 -14.48
C ALA A 497 -41.05 4.58 -14.35
N LEU A 498 -41.18 5.27 -13.20
CA LEU A 498 -40.39 6.48 -12.91
C LEU A 498 -38.88 6.20 -12.85
N THR A 499 -38.50 5.11 -12.23
CA THR A 499 -37.10 4.66 -12.18
C THR A 499 -36.51 4.45 -13.57
N VAL A 500 -37.23 3.75 -14.44
CA VAL A 500 -36.79 3.50 -15.82
C VAL A 500 -36.64 4.82 -16.60
N LEU A 501 -37.64 5.72 -16.54
CA LEU A 501 -37.59 7.02 -17.21
C LEU A 501 -36.37 7.86 -16.76
N VAL A 502 -36.10 7.90 -15.45
CA VAL A 502 -34.97 8.66 -14.92
C VAL A 502 -33.63 8.00 -15.29
N ALA A 503 -33.54 6.67 -15.24
CA ALA A 503 -32.34 5.93 -15.66
C ALA A 503 -32.04 6.16 -17.16
N ASP A 504 -33.09 6.18 -18.03
CA ASP A 504 -32.92 6.49 -19.44
C ASP A 504 -32.46 7.92 -19.69
N ARG A 505 -32.97 8.88 -18.92
CA ARG A 505 -32.49 10.26 -18.96
C ARG A 505 -31.02 10.38 -18.52
N MET A 506 -30.64 9.72 -17.46
CA MET A 506 -29.21 9.64 -17.01
C MET A 506 -28.32 9.10 -18.15
N ARG A 507 -28.77 8.04 -18.83
CA ARG A 507 -28.03 7.43 -19.95
C ARG A 507 -27.86 8.41 -21.13
N GLN A 508 -28.87 9.20 -21.42
CA GLN A 508 -28.80 10.23 -22.47
C GLN A 508 -27.78 11.32 -22.13
N VAL A 509 -27.78 11.81 -20.89
CA VAL A 509 -26.82 12.81 -20.40
C VAL A 509 -25.38 12.28 -20.43
N GLU A 510 -25.15 11.05 -19.97
CA GLU A 510 -23.83 10.43 -20.03
C GLU A 510 -23.30 10.28 -21.48
N ARG A 511 -24.15 9.93 -22.42
CA ARG A 511 -23.79 9.86 -23.85
C ARG A 511 -23.48 11.23 -24.46
N ALA A 512 -24.24 12.25 -24.11
CA ALA A 512 -24.02 13.61 -24.60
C ALA A 512 -22.69 14.18 -24.10
N ASN A 513 -22.35 13.95 -22.82
CA ASN A 513 -21.08 14.38 -22.23
C ASN A 513 -19.89 13.65 -22.85
N SER A 514 -20.00 12.34 -23.10
CA SER A 514 -18.91 11.57 -23.73
C SER A 514 -18.69 11.95 -25.20
N SER A 515 -19.70 12.37 -25.91
CA SER A 515 -19.57 12.88 -27.30
C SER A 515 -19.02 14.31 -27.36
N ALA A 516 -19.30 15.14 -26.36
CA ALA A 516 -18.73 16.48 -26.25
C ALA A 516 -17.21 16.45 -25.91
N GLU A 517 -16.78 15.54 -25.06
CA GLU A 517 -15.36 15.34 -24.75
C GLU A 517 -14.55 14.80 -25.94
N SER A 518 -15.15 13.93 -26.76
CA SER A 518 -14.51 13.43 -27.99
C SER A 518 -14.48 14.46 -29.15
N GLY A 519 -15.28 15.50 -29.09
CA GLY A 519 -15.34 16.60 -30.07
C GLY A 519 -14.45 17.82 -29.70
N ALA A 520 -13.96 17.93 -28.48
CA ALA A 520 -13.22 19.08 -27.98
C ALA A 520 -11.70 19.06 -28.26
N GLU A 521 -11.19 18.06 -28.96
CA GLU A 521 -9.77 18.03 -29.41
C GLU A 521 -9.47 18.90 -30.64
N ILE A 522 -10.44 19.61 -31.18
CA ILE A 522 -10.21 20.57 -32.28
C ILE A 522 -10.92 21.90 -31.98
N GLY A 523 -10.20 22.84 -31.37
CA GLY A 523 -10.60 24.24 -31.37
C GLY A 523 -10.49 24.98 -30.05
N SER A 524 -9.39 25.65 -29.83
CA SER A 524 -9.25 26.69 -28.79
C SER A 524 -10.05 27.93 -29.19
N GLY A 525 -11.07 28.30 -28.42
CA GLY A 525 -11.77 29.55 -28.57
C GLY A 525 -12.69 29.83 -27.40
N ASN A 526 -12.40 30.92 -26.68
CA ASN A 526 -13.18 31.47 -25.58
C ASN A 526 -14.64 31.66 -25.94
N ALA A 527 -15.56 31.13 -25.15
CA ALA A 527 -16.95 31.58 -25.15
C ALA A 527 -17.47 31.65 -23.71
N GLU A 528 -17.79 32.85 -23.28
CA GLU A 528 -18.56 33.16 -22.07
C GLU A 528 -19.98 32.55 -22.19
N SER A 529 -20.41 31.88 -21.12
CA SER A 529 -21.70 31.21 -21.03
C SER A 529 -22.83 32.23 -20.74
N ALA A 530 -23.69 32.44 -21.69
CA ALA A 530 -25.04 33.01 -21.47
C ALA A 530 -26.03 31.86 -21.37
N LEU A 531 -26.80 31.83 -20.28
CA LEU A 531 -27.92 30.88 -20.08
C LEU A 531 -29.11 31.25 -20.99
N PRO A 532 -29.74 30.32 -21.71
CA PRO A 532 -30.98 30.59 -22.39
C PRO A 532 -32.19 30.44 -21.45
N ASP A 533 -32.95 31.51 -21.34
CA ASP A 533 -34.29 31.50 -20.77
C ASP A 533 -35.26 30.83 -21.76
N SER A 534 -36.14 29.98 -21.24
CA SER A 534 -37.27 29.29 -21.85
C SER A 534 -37.01 27.93 -22.51
N PHE A 535 -37.46 26.89 -21.79
CA PHE A 535 -37.58 25.51 -22.29
C PHE A 535 -39.04 25.20 -22.62
N GLU A 536 -39.36 25.10 -23.89
CA GLU A 536 -40.63 24.44 -24.33
C GLU A 536 -40.34 22.96 -24.61
N PRO A 537 -41.20 22.04 -24.16
CA PRO A 537 -40.98 20.60 -24.38
C PRO A 537 -41.36 20.22 -25.82
N ASP A 538 -40.46 19.50 -26.48
CA ASP A 538 -40.68 18.87 -27.80
C ASP A 538 -41.78 17.81 -27.72
N PRO A 539 -42.88 17.91 -28.51
CA PRO A 539 -44.00 16.98 -28.48
C PRO A 539 -43.78 15.66 -29.23
N SER A 540 -42.58 15.35 -29.71
CA SER A 540 -42.33 14.17 -30.56
C SER A 540 -41.93 12.88 -29.83
N VAL A 541 -42.10 12.79 -28.51
CA VAL A 541 -41.78 11.54 -27.74
C VAL A 541 -43.02 10.64 -27.67
N SER A 542 -43.43 10.09 -28.78
CA SER A 542 -44.49 9.06 -28.84
C SER A 542 -44.14 7.93 -29.82
N ASP A 543 -42.94 7.39 -29.80
CA ASP A 543 -42.68 6.05 -30.35
C ASP A 543 -41.24 5.56 -29.98
N LEU A 544 -41.12 4.88 -28.87
CA LEU A 544 -39.88 4.16 -28.51
C LEU A 544 -40.20 2.72 -28.12
N SER A 545 -40.57 1.92 -29.13
CA SER A 545 -40.65 0.48 -29.06
C SER A 545 -39.54 -0.13 -29.93
N GLN A 546 -38.28 -0.10 -29.46
CA GLN A 546 -37.25 -1.11 -29.78
C GLN A 546 -36.07 -1.02 -28.82
N PRO A 547 -35.67 -2.11 -28.16
CA PRO A 547 -34.50 -2.10 -27.29
C PRO A 547 -33.21 -2.18 -28.12
N ALA A 548 -32.38 -1.13 -28.05
CA ALA A 548 -31.03 -1.16 -28.60
C ALA A 548 -30.15 -2.09 -27.74
N THR A 549 -29.58 -3.09 -28.39
CA THR A 549 -28.62 -4.05 -27.83
C THR A 549 -27.31 -3.37 -27.44
N GLY A 550 -27.20 -3.04 -26.16
CA GLY A 550 -25.98 -2.56 -25.50
C GLY A 550 -26.09 -2.93 -24.03
N VAL A 551 -25.78 -4.19 -23.72
CA VAL A 551 -25.86 -4.73 -22.37
C VAL A 551 -24.65 -4.21 -21.58
N THR A 552 -24.90 -3.37 -20.52
CA THR A 552 -24.20 -3.50 -19.21
C THR A 552 -24.50 -2.42 -18.17
N ASP A 553 -25.07 -1.25 -18.52
CA ASP A 553 -25.20 -0.14 -17.53
C ASP A 553 -26.59 0.01 -16.91
N SER A 554 -27.60 -0.70 -17.38
CA SER A 554 -29.00 -0.56 -16.94
C SER A 554 -29.19 -0.72 -15.41
N PRO A 555 -28.69 -1.76 -14.76
CA PRO A 555 -28.94 -1.96 -13.32
C PRO A 555 -28.30 -0.90 -12.41
N MET A 556 -27.16 -0.33 -12.80
CA MET A 556 -26.49 0.71 -12.03
C MET A 556 -27.25 2.05 -12.12
N LEU A 557 -27.68 2.42 -13.33
CA LEU A 557 -28.46 3.63 -13.53
C LEU A 557 -29.84 3.54 -12.87
N GLU A 558 -30.44 2.36 -12.90
CA GLU A 558 -31.70 2.11 -12.17
C GLU A 558 -31.50 2.26 -10.65
N CYS A 559 -30.42 1.74 -10.07
CA CYS A 559 -30.11 1.96 -8.66
C CYS A 559 -29.90 3.45 -8.32
N ARG A 560 -29.23 4.21 -9.19
CA ARG A 560 -29.04 5.66 -9.01
C ARG A 560 -30.37 6.41 -9.14
N ALA A 561 -31.22 6.04 -10.08
CA ALA A 561 -32.55 6.60 -10.23
C ALA A 561 -33.44 6.30 -9.02
N GLN A 562 -33.39 5.09 -8.46
CA GLN A 562 -34.08 4.73 -7.22
C GLN A 562 -33.53 5.53 -6.02
N ALA A 563 -32.22 5.78 -5.95
CA ALA A 563 -31.64 6.60 -4.90
C ALA A 563 -32.17 8.04 -4.94
N LEU A 564 -32.27 8.65 -6.14
CA LEU A 564 -32.84 9.98 -6.33
C LEU A 564 -34.36 9.98 -5.99
N LEU A 565 -35.10 8.94 -6.36
CA LEU A 565 -36.50 8.78 -6.03
C LEU A 565 -36.74 8.70 -4.53
N LEU A 566 -35.96 7.86 -3.82
CA LEU A 566 -36.04 7.73 -2.37
C LEU A 566 -35.64 9.02 -1.66
N TRP A 567 -34.63 9.74 -2.20
CA TRP A 567 -34.26 11.04 -1.69
C TRP A 567 -35.38 12.07 -1.84
N ALA A 568 -36.04 12.11 -3.01
CA ALA A 568 -37.17 13.01 -3.25
C ALA A 568 -38.38 12.68 -2.35
N LEU A 569 -38.67 11.40 -2.11
CA LEU A 569 -39.69 10.97 -1.14
C LEU A 569 -39.31 11.38 0.29
N LYS A 570 -38.03 11.21 0.68
CA LYS A 570 -37.52 11.58 2.03
C LYS A 570 -37.68 13.08 2.30
N HIS A 571 -37.54 13.92 1.28
CA HIS A 571 -37.59 15.38 1.41
C HIS A 571 -38.96 15.97 1.09
N ASP A 572 -39.99 15.12 1.03
CA ASP A 572 -41.39 15.51 0.71
C ASP A 572 -41.57 16.23 -0.65
N PHE A 573 -40.70 15.92 -1.62
CA PHE A 573 -40.87 16.39 -2.99
C PHE A 573 -41.73 15.43 -3.83
N LEU A 574 -41.72 14.16 -3.42
CA LEU A 574 -42.64 13.14 -3.92
C LEU A 574 -43.46 12.58 -2.76
N GLU A 575 -44.67 12.12 -3.03
CA GLU A 575 -45.52 11.44 -2.05
C GLU A 575 -46.11 10.15 -2.61
N ARG A 576 -46.40 9.20 -1.73
CA ARG A 576 -47.07 7.96 -2.11
C ARG A 576 -48.57 8.25 -2.26
N ILE A 577 -49.16 7.72 -3.30
CA ILE A 577 -50.62 7.72 -3.47
C ILE A 577 -51.13 6.51 -2.68
N PRO A 578 -51.98 6.71 -1.65
CA PRO A 578 -52.63 5.60 -0.97
C PRO A 578 -53.39 4.74 -1.96
N GLN A 579 -53.26 3.41 -1.86
CA GLN A 579 -54.07 2.48 -2.61
C GLN A 579 -55.50 2.46 -2.14
#